data_cd53c51f779e096931cb7edf9c3935a3
#
_entry.id   cd53c51f779e096931cb7edf9c3935a3
#
_cell.length_a   1.000
_cell.length_b   1.000
_cell.length_c   1.000
_cell.angle_alpha   90.00
_cell.angle_beta   90.00
_cell.angle_gamma   90.00
#
_symmetry.space_group_name_H-M   'P 1'
#
loop_
_entity.id
_entity.type
_entity.pdbx_description
1 polymer ?
#
loop_
_entity_poly.entity_id
_entity_poly.type
_entity_poly.pdbx_seq_one_letter_code
_entity_poly.pdbx_strand_id
1 'polypeptide(L)'
;PLEEVIRRLARIGYDGIEIGAAAPHAYPDYLTSDAIKSVSRALDDNGIVCSSMLPAPGGGAGFNVASANPLERAAAVDQYKKVADLCREWGAPTLMYIAGWQIFGTSRKDAWSWTSESLNEIAEFAPDLTIAIEPTSSDSNLIDSCDDVIELMDQVDKPNIGAMFDTFHTLYRNEVPTDYIYRLGKRLKHIHLADLDRGPPGSGVVDYVSIIQALRDVEYGGYLAMEIGFNRRNVEPDDMARRAHDYLRSII
;
A
#
# COMPACT_ATOMS: atom_id res chain seq x y z
N PRO A 1 14.19 15.38 -2.36
CA PRO A 1 13.44 15.20 -3.61
C PRO A 1 13.21 13.71 -3.89
N LEU A 2 12.09 13.35 -4.51
CA LEU A 2 11.74 11.96 -4.80
C LEU A 2 12.74 11.32 -5.78
N GLU A 3 13.23 12.08 -6.73
CA GLU A 3 14.25 11.64 -7.70
C GLU A 3 15.54 11.19 -7.04
N GLU A 4 15.90 11.78 -5.89
CA GLU A 4 17.07 11.34 -5.14
C GLU A 4 16.82 10.00 -4.45
N VAL A 5 15.61 9.78 -3.92
CA VAL A 5 15.20 8.48 -3.33
C VAL A 5 15.26 7.39 -4.40
N ILE A 6 14.69 7.66 -5.58
CA ILE A 6 14.72 6.75 -6.74
C ILE A 6 16.17 6.34 -7.07
N ARG A 7 17.07 7.32 -7.22
CA ARG A 7 18.48 7.04 -7.51
C ARG A 7 19.17 6.23 -6.42
N ARG A 8 18.87 6.51 -5.15
CA ARG A 8 19.46 5.78 -4.01
C ARG A 8 19.00 4.33 -3.97
N LEU A 9 17.70 4.07 -4.15
CA LEU A 9 17.15 2.72 -4.18
C LEU A 9 17.69 1.92 -5.38
N ALA A 10 17.75 2.50 -6.57
CA ALA A 10 18.33 1.86 -7.74
C ALA A 10 19.81 1.47 -7.51
N ARG A 11 20.60 2.35 -6.87
CA ARG A 11 22.02 2.02 -6.52
C ARG A 11 22.15 0.91 -5.48
N ILE A 12 21.16 0.73 -4.61
CA ILE A 12 21.14 -0.39 -3.66
C ILE A 12 20.81 -1.70 -4.38
N GLY A 13 20.04 -1.65 -5.47
CA GLY A 13 19.67 -2.82 -6.27
C GLY A 13 18.18 -3.16 -6.23
N TYR A 14 17.33 -2.24 -5.79
CA TYR A 14 15.89 -2.43 -5.85
C TYR A 14 15.38 -2.41 -7.29
N ASP A 15 14.42 -3.29 -7.60
CA ASP A 15 13.78 -3.37 -8.92
C ASP A 15 12.65 -2.36 -9.05
N GLY A 16 12.02 -1.96 -7.95
CA GLY A 16 10.87 -1.05 -7.90
C GLY A 16 10.85 -0.15 -6.68
N ILE A 17 10.01 0.86 -6.76
CA ILE A 17 9.68 1.76 -5.66
C ILE A 17 8.17 1.87 -5.53
N GLU A 18 7.65 1.78 -4.30
CA GLU A 18 6.31 2.27 -3.99
C GLU A 18 6.40 3.74 -3.62
N ILE A 19 5.45 4.54 -4.14
CA ILE A 19 5.43 5.97 -3.91
C ILE A 19 4.20 6.35 -3.07
N GLY A 20 4.45 6.88 -1.87
CA GLY A 20 3.41 7.49 -1.05
C GLY A 20 2.96 8.83 -1.62
N ALA A 21 1.68 8.95 -2.01
CA ALA A 21 1.08 10.16 -2.55
C ALA A 21 0.81 11.21 -1.45
N ALA A 22 1.80 11.47 -0.61
CA ALA A 22 1.74 12.38 0.53
C ALA A 22 2.76 13.52 0.40
N ALA A 23 2.48 14.63 1.08
CA ALA A 23 3.45 15.72 1.23
C ALA A 23 4.67 15.23 2.05
N PRO A 24 5.89 15.66 1.72
CA PRO A 24 6.23 16.65 0.69
C PRO A 24 6.54 16.04 -0.69
N HIS A 25 6.39 14.71 -0.87
CA HIS A 25 6.96 14.02 -2.02
C HIS A 25 6.03 13.95 -3.24
N ALA A 26 4.82 13.41 -3.09
CA ALA A 26 3.95 13.12 -4.22
C ALA A 26 2.47 13.45 -3.95
N TYR A 27 2.19 14.44 -3.08
CA TYR A 27 0.81 14.87 -2.86
C TYR A 27 0.25 15.51 -4.14
N PRO A 28 -0.81 14.98 -4.76
CA PRO A 28 -1.22 15.35 -6.13
C PRO A 28 -1.41 16.85 -6.35
N ASP A 29 -2.09 17.53 -5.39
CA ASP A 29 -2.41 18.96 -5.53
C ASP A 29 -1.18 19.90 -5.41
N TYR A 30 -0.02 19.37 -5.01
CA TYR A 30 1.23 20.14 -4.90
C TYR A 30 2.21 19.85 -6.04
N LEU A 31 1.88 18.89 -6.90
CA LEU A 31 2.74 18.53 -8.03
C LEU A 31 2.47 19.42 -9.24
N THR A 32 3.53 19.96 -9.79
CA THR A 32 3.50 20.59 -11.11
C THR A 32 3.72 19.54 -12.20
N SER A 33 3.27 19.82 -13.43
CA SER A 33 3.54 18.94 -14.58
C SER A 33 5.04 18.67 -14.79
N ASP A 34 5.89 19.65 -14.47
CA ASP A 34 7.35 19.48 -14.59
C ASP A 34 7.90 18.56 -13.50
N ALA A 35 7.36 18.61 -12.28
CA ALA A 35 7.71 17.68 -11.20
C ALA A 35 7.31 16.24 -11.55
N ILE A 36 6.09 16.04 -12.07
CA ILE A 36 5.62 14.71 -12.51
C ILE A 36 6.56 14.13 -13.57
N LYS A 37 6.88 14.91 -14.62
CA LYS A 37 7.83 14.50 -15.67
C LYS A 37 9.25 14.29 -15.17
N SER A 38 9.67 15.00 -14.13
CA SER A 38 10.98 14.81 -13.50
C SER A 38 11.08 13.46 -12.81
N VAL A 39 10.02 13.03 -12.13
CA VAL A 39 9.94 11.71 -11.51
C VAL A 39 9.92 10.61 -12.58
N SER A 40 9.11 10.74 -13.64
CA SER A 40 9.10 9.77 -14.75
C SER A 40 10.51 9.58 -15.33
N ARG A 41 11.22 10.67 -15.63
CA ARG A 41 12.60 10.60 -16.11
C ARG A 41 13.54 9.94 -15.11
N ALA A 42 13.39 10.21 -13.82
CA ALA A 42 14.23 9.59 -12.80
C ALA A 42 14.01 8.07 -12.71
N LEU A 43 12.78 7.59 -12.87
CA LEU A 43 12.47 6.16 -12.95
C LEU A 43 13.14 5.53 -14.17
N ASP A 44 12.94 6.11 -15.35
CA ASP A 44 13.50 5.62 -16.63
C ASP A 44 15.04 5.62 -16.62
N ASP A 45 15.66 6.73 -16.22
CA ASP A 45 17.12 6.91 -16.22
C ASP A 45 17.84 5.95 -15.25
N ASN A 46 17.15 5.48 -14.21
CA ASN A 46 17.72 4.56 -13.22
C ASN A 46 17.23 3.12 -13.39
N GLY A 47 16.36 2.83 -14.34
CA GLY A 47 15.86 1.49 -14.62
C GLY A 47 15.08 0.87 -13.47
N ILE A 48 14.42 1.69 -12.65
CA ILE A 48 13.58 1.26 -11.52
C ILE A 48 12.11 1.60 -11.83
N VAL A 49 11.19 0.68 -11.54
CA VAL A 49 9.77 0.90 -11.84
C VAL A 49 9.01 1.46 -10.63
N CYS A 50 7.93 2.19 -10.87
CA CYS A 50 6.93 2.44 -9.82
C CYS A 50 6.06 1.20 -9.68
N SER A 51 6.22 0.47 -8.58
CA SER A 51 5.51 -0.81 -8.34
C SER A 51 4.06 -0.62 -7.91
N SER A 52 3.81 0.45 -7.18
CA SER A 52 2.52 0.75 -6.56
C SER A 52 2.50 2.18 -6.04
N MET A 53 1.30 2.67 -5.77
CA MET A 53 1.13 3.94 -5.06
C MET A 53 0.23 3.76 -3.84
N LEU A 54 0.69 4.32 -2.72
CA LEU A 54 -0.07 4.43 -1.48
C LEU A 54 -0.73 5.81 -1.43
N PRO A 55 -2.06 5.92 -1.30
CA PRO A 55 -2.72 7.22 -1.17
C PRO A 55 -2.32 7.91 0.13
N ALA A 56 -2.33 9.23 0.14
CA ALA A 56 -2.13 10.01 1.36
C ALA A 56 -3.40 10.04 2.19
N PRO A 57 -3.23 10.20 3.48
CA PRO A 57 -3.31 9.12 4.46
C PRO A 57 -4.69 8.48 4.42
N GLY A 58 -4.73 7.21 4.33
CA GLY A 58 -5.97 6.48 4.47
C GLY A 58 -6.61 6.76 5.82
N GLY A 59 -7.77 7.39 5.81
CA GLY A 59 -8.56 7.64 7.01
C GLY A 59 -8.03 8.74 7.94
N GLY A 60 -6.98 9.46 7.57
CA GLY A 60 -6.54 10.64 8.30
C GLY A 60 -7.51 11.81 8.18
N ALA A 61 -7.27 12.86 8.95
CA ALA A 61 -8.14 14.04 8.96
C ALA A 61 -8.32 14.61 7.54
N GLY A 62 -9.55 14.64 7.07
CA GLY A 62 -9.93 15.24 5.80
C GLY A 62 -10.00 14.31 4.59
N PHE A 63 -9.71 12.99 4.73
CA PHE A 63 -9.74 12.04 3.61
C PHE A 63 -10.35 10.69 3.99
N ASN A 64 -11.41 10.69 4.78
CA ASN A 64 -12.05 9.46 5.22
C ASN A 64 -13.14 9.01 4.23
N VAL A 65 -12.87 7.96 3.48
CA VAL A 65 -13.82 7.33 2.53
C VAL A 65 -15.06 6.71 3.21
N ALA A 66 -15.01 6.51 4.52
CA ALA A 66 -16.12 6.01 5.35
C ALA A 66 -16.77 7.09 6.21
N SER A 67 -16.52 8.38 5.93
CA SER A 67 -17.08 9.50 6.71
C SER A 67 -18.59 9.62 6.56
N ALA A 68 -19.26 10.00 7.65
CA ALA A 68 -20.67 10.41 7.62
C ALA A 68 -20.91 11.70 6.80
N ASN A 69 -19.88 12.53 6.65
CA ASN A 69 -19.95 13.74 5.84
C ASN A 69 -19.74 13.41 4.35
N PRO A 70 -20.78 13.57 3.48
CA PRO A 70 -20.65 13.23 2.07
C PRO A 70 -19.63 14.11 1.31
N LEU A 71 -19.38 15.33 1.76
CA LEU A 71 -18.36 16.20 1.14
C LEU A 71 -16.94 15.70 1.43
N GLU A 72 -16.71 15.18 2.63
CA GLU A 72 -15.43 14.56 2.98
C GLU A 72 -15.20 13.27 2.18
N ARG A 73 -16.23 12.43 2.06
CA ARG A 73 -16.14 11.22 1.22
C ARG A 73 -15.83 11.56 -0.24
N ALA A 74 -16.55 12.54 -0.81
CA ALA A 74 -16.31 12.98 -2.19
C ALA A 74 -14.87 13.52 -2.37
N ALA A 75 -14.37 14.30 -1.43
CA ALA A 75 -12.98 14.80 -1.46
C ALA A 75 -11.96 13.65 -1.36
N ALA A 76 -12.23 12.65 -0.52
CA ALA A 76 -11.38 11.46 -0.39
C ALA A 76 -11.35 10.66 -1.70
N VAL A 77 -12.50 10.39 -2.32
CA VAL A 77 -12.60 9.71 -3.62
C VAL A 77 -11.88 10.50 -4.72
N ASP A 78 -12.03 11.84 -4.75
CA ASP A 78 -11.31 12.71 -5.70
C ASP A 78 -9.78 12.58 -5.55
N GLN A 79 -9.26 12.52 -4.32
CA GLN A 79 -7.84 12.29 -4.08
C GLN A 79 -7.39 10.91 -4.60
N TYR A 80 -8.16 9.86 -4.39
CA TYR A 80 -7.88 8.54 -4.97
C TYR A 80 -7.81 8.59 -6.51
N LYS A 81 -8.73 9.31 -7.16
CA LYS A 81 -8.72 9.50 -8.62
C LYS A 81 -7.47 10.23 -9.10
N LYS A 82 -7.05 11.28 -8.39
CA LYS A 82 -5.79 12.00 -8.70
C LYS A 82 -4.56 11.09 -8.54
N VAL A 83 -4.54 10.22 -7.52
CA VAL A 83 -3.46 9.24 -7.35
C VAL A 83 -3.51 8.18 -8.45
N ALA A 84 -4.70 7.73 -8.88
CA ALA A 84 -4.83 6.84 -10.02
C ALA A 84 -4.26 7.45 -11.31
N ASP A 85 -4.45 8.75 -11.52
CA ASP A 85 -3.82 9.45 -12.65
C ASP A 85 -2.29 9.50 -12.52
N LEU A 86 -1.74 9.69 -11.32
CA LEU A 86 -0.29 9.56 -11.08
C LEU A 86 0.22 8.13 -11.29
N CYS A 87 -0.58 7.10 -10.93
CA CYS A 87 -0.25 5.71 -11.26
C CYS A 87 -0.02 5.54 -12.77
N ARG A 88 -0.92 6.10 -13.59
CA ARG A 88 -0.80 6.06 -15.06
C ARG A 88 0.44 6.80 -15.57
N GLU A 89 0.73 7.98 -15.01
CA GLU A 89 1.89 8.80 -15.39
C GLU A 89 3.23 8.14 -15.06
N TRP A 90 3.30 7.38 -13.96
CA TRP A 90 4.53 6.71 -13.49
C TRP A 90 4.54 5.20 -13.76
N GLY A 91 3.51 4.68 -14.43
CA GLY A 91 3.44 3.27 -14.82
C GLY A 91 3.17 2.31 -13.65
N ALA A 92 2.66 2.79 -12.52
CA ALA A 92 2.31 1.94 -11.37
C ALA A 92 1.06 1.11 -11.67
N PRO A 93 1.11 -0.23 -11.62
CA PRO A 93 -0.04 -1.07 -11.89
C PRO A 93 -1.02 -1.18 -10.73
N THR A 94 -0.61 -0.76 -9.52
CA THR A 94 -1.37 -0.97 -8.29
C THR A 94 -1.55 0.34 -7.52
N LEU A 95 -2.80 0.61 -7.15
CA LEU A 95 -3.19 1.65 -6.21
C LEU A 95 -3.73 0.99 -4.95
N MET A 96 -3.17 1.34 -3.81
CA MET A 96 -3.65 0.81 -2.53
C MET A 96 -4.91 1.52 -2.07
N TYR A 97 -5.75 0.81 -1.34
CA TYR A 97 -6.99 1.33 -0.78
C TYR A 97 -7.05 1.08 0.72
N ILE A 98 -7.19 2.15 1.49
CA ILE A 98 -7.42 2.13 2.93
C ILE A 98 -8.87 2.49 3.20
N ALA A 99 -9.57 1.63 3.92
CA ALA A 99 -11.03 1.68 4.05
C ALA A 99 -11.56 2.82 4.95
N GLY A 100 -10.68 3.61 5.54
CA GLY A 100 -11.07 4.74 6.38
C GLY A 100 -11.51 4.32 7.79
N TRP A 101 -12.19 5.24 8.46
CA TRP A 101 -12.55 5.13 9.87
C TRP A 101 -14.05 5.24 10.10
N GLN A 102 -14.58 4.33 10.92
CA GLN A 102 -15.82 4.54 11.61
C GLN A 102 -15.59 5.56 12.73
N ILE A 103 -16.14 6.77 12.58
CA ILE A 103 -16.05 7.81 13.61
C ILE A 103 -17.11 7.61 14.70
N PHE A 104 -16.84 8.15 15.89
CA PHE A 104 -17.78 8.08 17.01
C PHE A 104 -19.17 8.62 16.62
N GLY A 105 -20.22 7.88 16.96
CA GLY A 105 -21.60 8.23 16.63
C GLY A 105 -22.09 7.71 15.26
N THR A 106 -21.21 7.08 14.47
CA THR A 106 -21.58 6.40 13.21
C THR A 106 -21.71 4.90 13.42
N SER A 107 -22.70 4.26 12.81
CA SER A 107 -22.81 2.80 12.87
C SER A 107 -21.73 2.14 11.98
N ARG A 108 -21.23 0.94 12.39
CA ARG A 108 -20.32 0.15 11.53
C ARG A 108 -20.97 -0.15 10.17
N LYS A 109 -22.27 -0.43 10.14
CA LYS A 109 -23.02 -0.71 8.92
C LYS A 109 -22.97 0.45 7.93
N ASP A 110 -23.19 1.68 8.41
CA ASP A 110 -23.18 2.87 7.54
C ASP A 110 -21.76 3.16 7.04
N ALA A 111 -20.75 3.13 7.93
CA ALA A 111 -19.35 3.32 7.56
C ALA A 111 -18.88 2.26 6.54
N TRP A 112 -19.31 1.01 6.73
CA TRP A 112 -19.05 -0.08 5.79
C TRP A 112 -19.69 0.15 4.42
N SER A 113 -20.96 0.60 4.38
CA SER A 113 -21.63 0.94 3.13
C SER A 113 -20.87 2.04 2.38
N TRP A 114 -20.48 3.09 3.09
CA TRP A 114 -19.78 4.22 2.47
C TRP A 114 -18.40 3.86 1.94
N THR A 115 -17.63 3.05 2.67
CA THR A 115 -16.33 2.58 2.13
C THR A 115 -16.52 1.68 0.91
N SER A 116 -17.56 0.81 0.91
CA SER A 116 -17.88 -0.05 -0.24
C SER A 116 -18.28 0.78 -1.47
N GLU A 117 -19.11 1.81 -1.29
CA GLU A 117 -19.52 2.74 -2.35
C GLU A 117 -18.32 3.52 -2.91
N SER A 118 -17.46 4.03 -2.03
CA SER A 118 -16.24 4.75 -2.41
C SER A 118 -15.26 3.84 -3.18
N LEU A 119 -15.06 2.62 -2.72
CA LEU A 119 -14.21 1.63 -3.39
C LEU A 119 -14.75 1.28 -4.78
N ASN A 120 -16.08 1.07 -4.90
CA ASN A 120 -16.71 0.82 -6.19
C ASN A 120 -16.48 1.97 -7.17
N GLU A 121 -16.67 3.22 -6.72
CA GLU A 121 -16.46 4.41 -7.57
C GLU A 121 -15.01 4.55 -8.03
N ILE A 122 -14.05 4.29 -7.14
CA ILE A 122 -12.61 4.32 -7.48
C ILE A 122 -12.28 3.20 -8.48
N ALA A 123 -12.78 1.99 -8.26
CA ALA A 123 -12.55 0.85 -9.15
C ALA A 123 -13.14 1.08 -10.55
N GLU A 124 -14.30 1.73 -10.65
CA GLU A 124 -14.91 2.12 -11.93
C GLU A 124 -14.13 3.23 -12.64
N PHE A 125 -13.55 4.18 -11.91
CA PHE A 125 -12.71 5.23 -12.48
C PHE A 125 -11.38 4.69 -13.02
N ALA A 126 -10.82 3.68 -12.36
CA ALA A 126 -9.50 3.12 -12.69
C ALA A 126 -9.57 1.61 -13.04
N PRO A 127 -10.31 1.22 -14.10
CA PRO A 127 -10.47 -0.20 -14.47
C PRO A 127 -9.18 -0.84 -15.00
N ASP A 128 -8.20 -0.02 -15.35
CA ASP A 128 -6.86 -0.37 -15.81
C ASP A 128 -5.85 -0.61 -14.68
N LEU A 129 -6.19 -0.22 -13.45
CA LEU A 129 -5.35 -0.42 -12.27
C LEU A 129 -5.89 -1.52 -11.37
N THR A 130 -5.00 -2.19 -10.67
CA THR A 130 -5.38 -3.03 -9.52
C THR A 130 -5.60 -2.14 -8.30
N ILE A 131 -6.77 -2.21 -7.67
CA ILE A 131 -7.05 -1.56 -6.39
C ILE A 131 -6.84 -2.61 -5.28
N ALA A 132 -5.78 -2.47 -4.51
CA ALA A 132 -5.41 -3.43 -3.47
C ALA A 132 -5.86 -2.93 -2.10
N ILE A 133 -6.82 -3.62 -1.48
CA ILE A 133 -7.35 -3.27 -0.16
C ILE A 133 -6.35 -3.66 0.92
N GLU A 134 -5.97 -2.72 1.76
CA GLU A 134 -5.11 -2.96 2.90
C GLU A 134 -5.91 -3.13 4.19
N PRO A 135 -5.79 -4.28 4.87
CA PRO A 135 -6.25 -4.42 6.25
C PRO A 135 -5.24 -3.75 7.20
N THR A 136 -5.59 -2.57 7.68
CA THR A 136 -4.69 -1.76 8.53
C THR A 136 -5.18 -1.74 9.96
N SER A 137 -4.48 -2.39 10.86
CA SER A 137 -4.87 -2.43 12.27
C SER A 137 -4.55 -1.16 13.06
N SER A 138 -3.75 -0.25 12.50
CA SER A 138 -3.40 1.04 13.11
C SER A 138 -4.05 2.25 12.42
N ASP A 139 -4.39 2.12 11.14
CA ASP A 139 -4.85 3.22 10.28
C ASP A 139 -6.31 3.07 9.82
N SER A 140 -6.99 2.02 10.29
CA SER A 140 -8.42 1.80 10.15
C SER A 140 -8.97 1.05 11.37
N ASN A 141 -10.23 1.25 11.69
CA ASN A 141 -11.00 0.44 12.62
C ASN A 141 -12.17 -0.25 11.94
N LEU A 142 -12.14 -0.28 10.62
CA LEU A 142 -13.25 -0.78 9.80
C LEU A 142 -12.85 -2.06 9.06
N ILE A 143 -11.70 -2.04 8.40
CA ILE A 143 -11.11 -3.20 7.70
C ILE A 143 -9.74 -3.43 8.32
N ASP A 144 -9.63 -4.39 9.21
CA ASP A 144 -8.40 -4.64 9.98
C ASP A 144 -7.98 -6.12 10.03
N SER A 145 -8.72 -6.99 9.36
CA SER A 145 -8.46 -8.44 9.31
C SER A 145 -8.57 -9.01 7.89
N CYS A 146 -8.07 -10.24 7.71
CA CYS A 146 -8.23 -10.97 6.46
C CYS A 146 -9.71 -11.21 6.10
N ASP A 147 -10.55 -11.50 7.12
CA ASP A 147 -11.98 -11.71 6.92
C ASP A 147 -12.68 -10.45 6.40
N ASP A 148 -12.38 -9.29 6.99
CA ASP A 148 -12.96 -8.01 6.54
C ASP A 148 -12.58 -7.71 5.09
N VAL A 149 -11.33 -7.95 4.68
CA VAL A 149 -10.90 -7.73 3.29
C VAL A 149 -11.64 -8.64 2.33
N ILE A 150 -11.76 -9.93 2.68
CA ILE A 150 -12.50 -10.90 1.85
C ILE A 150 -13.96 -10.47 1.72
N GLU A 151 -14.60 -10.10 2.82
CA GLU A 151 -16.00 -9.64 2.83
C GLU A 151 -16.19 -8.39 1.95
N LEU A 152 -15.29 -7.41 2.05
CA LEU A 152 -15.38 -6.20 1.24
C LEU A 152 -15.17 -6.48 -0.25
N MET A 153 -14.19 -7.32 -0.61
CA MET A 153 -13.97 -7.73 -2.00
C MET A 153 -15.18 -8.46 -2.58
N ASP A 154 -15.76 -9.39 -1.81
CA ASP A 154 -16.92 -10.19 -2.25
C ASP A 154 -18.17 -9.30 -2.40
N GLN A 155 -18.32 -8.28 -1.56
CA GLN A 155 -19.44 -7.34 -1.65
C GLN A 155 -19.34 -6.42 -2.86
N VAL A 156 -18.16 -5.87 -3.14
CA VAL A 156 -17.99 -4.91 -4.26
C VAL A 156 -17.87 -5.64 -5.60
N ASP A 157 -17.33 -6.83 -5.63
CA ASP A 157 -17.26 -7.77 -6.77
C ASP A 157 -16.82 -7.12 -8.09
N LYS A 158 -15.64 -6.47 -8.07
CA LYS A 158 -15.01 -5.91 -9.27
C LYS A 158 -13.74 -6.67 -9.64
N PRO A 159 -13.49 -6.91 -10.94
CA PRO A 159 -12.36 -7.72 -11.39
C PRO A 159 -10.99 -7.09 -11.12
N ASN A 160 -10.95 -5.78 -10.96
CA ASN A 160 -9.73 -5.02 -10.67
C ASN A 160 -9.50 -4.75 -9.19
N ILE A 161 -10.32 -5.33 -8.29
CA ILE A 161 -10.10 -5.26 -6.85
C ILE A 161 -9.35 -6.51 -6.39
N GLY A 162 -8.36 -6.31 -5.55
CA GLY A 162 -7.61 -7.35 -4.88
C GLY A 162 -7.29 -6.98 -3.44
N ALA A 163 -6.58 -7.86 -2.77
CA ALA A 163 -6.10 -7.64 -1.42
C ALA A 163 -4.60 -7.41 -1.38
N MET A 164 -4.16 -6.76 -0.35
CA MET A 164 -2.78 -6.83 0.11
C MET A 164 -2.72 -7.24 1.57
N PHE A 165 -1.54 -7.53 2.08
CA PHE A 165 -1.29 -7.60 3.50
C PHE A 165 0.05 -6.95 3.85
N ASP A 166 0.15 -6.52 5.10
CA ASP A 166 1.38 -6.03 5.69
C ASP A 166 1.73 -6.92 6.90
N THR A 167 2.96 -7.40 6.94
CA THR A 167 3.45 -8.22 8.05
C THR A 167 3.37 -7.51 9.40
N PHE A 168 3.54 -6.19 9.43
CA PHE A 168 3.40 -5.40 10.66
C PHE A 168 1.96 -5.44 11.19
N HIS A 169 0.95 -5.24 10.32
CA HIS A 169 -0.45 -5.25 10.73
C HIS A 169 -0.92 -6.64 11.16
N THR A 170 -0.47 -7.70 10.48
CA THR A 170 -0.77 -9.09 10.89
C THR A 170 -0.19 -9.41 12.27
N LEU A 171 1.04 -9.00 12.54
CA LEU A 171 1.65 -9.17 13.86
C LEU A 171 0.93 -8.37 14.94
N TYR A 172 0.56 -7.12 14.65
CA TYR A 172 -0.18 -6.28 15.58
C TYR A 172 -1.50 -6.93 16.00
N ARG A 173 -2.16 -7.64 15.08
CA ARG A 173 -3.40 -8.40 15.31
C ARG A 173 -3.17 -9.78 15.91
N ASN A 174 -1.92 -10.23 16.09
CA ASN A 174 -1.56 -11.60 16.44
C ASN A 174 -2.12 -12.63 15.43
N GLU A 175 -2.20 -12.26 14.15
CA GLU A 175 -2.57 -13.13 13.06
C GLU A 175 -1.32 -13.74 12.40
N VAL A 176 -1.50 -14.85 11.67
CA VAL A 176 -0.40 -15.55 11.03
C VAL A 176 -0.25 -15.08 9.58
N PRO A 177 0.88 -14.46 9.19
CA PRO A 177 1.05 -13.92 7.84
C PRO A 177 0.81 -14.94 6.72
N THR A 178 1.23 -16.20 6.90
CA THR A 178 1.04 -17.24 5.90
C THR A 178 -0.43 -17.60 5.69
N ASP A 179 -1.28 -17.48 6.73
CA ASP A 179 -2.73 -17.72 6.59
C ASP A 179 -3.38 -16.70 5.66
N TYR A 180 -2.94 -15.43 5.71
CA TYR A 180 -3.38 -14.40 4.75
C TYR A 180 -3.05 -14.81 3.32
N ILE A 181 -1.82 -15.25 3.09
CA ILE A 181 -1.33 -15.63 1.76
C ILE A 181 -2.16 -16.79 1.19
N TYR A 182 -2.35 -17.85 1.96
CA TYR A 182 -3.11 -19.02 1.49
C TYR A 182 -4.61 -18.72 1.31
N ARG A 183 -5.20 -17.94 2.20
CA ARG A 183 -6.63 -17.57 2.13
C ARG A 183 -6.92 -16.64 0.96
N LEU A 184 -6.05 -15.69 0.67
CA LEU A 184 -6.20 -14.75 -0.43
C LEU A 184 -5.82 -15.38 -1.78
N GLY A 185 -4.79 -16.23 -1.83
CA GLY A 185 -4.35 -16.90 -3.04
C GLY A 185 -4.15 -15.92 -4.20
N LYS A 186 -4.79 -16.13 -5.33
CA LYS A 186 -4.71 -15.27 -6.52
C LYS A 186 -5.30 -13.86 -6.33
N ARG A 187 -6.07 -13.62 -5.27
CA ARG A 187 -6.59 -12.30 -4.92
C ARG A 187 -5.56 -11.42 -4.20
N LEU A 188 -4.45 -12.00 -3.73
CA LEU A 188 -3.33 -11.24 -3.18
C LEU A 188 -2.59 -10.53 -4.32
N LYS A 189 -2.54 -9.20 -4.28
CA LYS A 189 -2.00 -8.35 -5.34
C LYS A 189 -0.80 -7.53 -4.94
N HIS A 190 -0.65 -7.25 -3.63
CA HIS A 190 0.45 -6.46 -3.12
C HIS A 190 0.83 -6.90 -1.70
N ILE A 191 2.04 -6.58 -1.27
CA ILE A 191 2.57 -6.98 0.03
C ILE A 191 3.46 -5.89 0.58
N HIS A 192 3.26 -5.56 1.86
CA HIS A 192 4.23 -4.82 2.65
C HIS A 192 4.98 -5.74 3.62
N LEU A 193 6.26 -5.55 3.69
CA LEU A 193 7.15 -6.28 4.58
C LEU A 193 7.85 -5.32 5.54
N ALA A 194 7.65 -5.55 6.82
CA ALA A 194 8.38 -4.92 7.91
C ALA A 194 8.48 -5.90 9.07
N ASP A 195 9.55 -5.83 9.81
CA ASP A 195 9.67 -6.54 11.08
C ASP A 195 9.02 -5.74 12.22
N LEU A 196 9.14 -6.21 13.45
CA LEU A 196 8.64 -5.48 14.61
C LEU A 196 9.09 -4.02 14.59
N ASP A 197 8.23 -3.12 15.06
CA ASP A 197 8.48 -1.67 15.11
C ASP A 197 8.80 -1.05 13.73
N ARG A 198 8.27 -1.61 12.65
CA ARG A 198 8.60 -1.20 11.28
C ARG A 198 10.11 -1.32 10.97
N GLY A 199 10.79 -2.26 11.63
CA GLY A 199 12.20 -2.56 11.33
C GLY A 199 12.39 -3.23 9.98
N PRO A 200 13.64 -3.23 9.44
CA PRO A 200 13.91 -3.91 8.19
C PRO A 200 13.71 -5.43 8.32
N PRO A 201 13.20 -6.12 7.29
CA PRO A 201 13.08 -7.56 7.26
C PRO A 201 14.36 -8.27 7.74
N GLY A 202 14.20 -9.29 8.60
CA GLY A 202 15.30 -10.04 9.22
C GLY A 202 15.91 -9.38 10.46
N SER A 203 15.37 -8.27 10.95
CA SER A 203 15.85 -7.61 12.18
C SER A 203 15.10 -8.01 13.44
N GLY A 204 14.02 -8.78 13.33
CA GLY A 204 13.11 -9.11 14.43
C GLY A 204 12.67 -10.57 14.43
N VAL A 205 11.36 -10.82 14.51
CA VAL A 205 10.77 -12.13 14.78
C VAL A 205 9.96 -12.72 13.62
N VAL A 206 9.80 -11.98 12.52
CA VAL A 206 9.00 -12.43 11.37
C VAL A 206 9.69 -13.59 10.67
N ASP A 207 8.96 -14.69 10.47
CA ASP A 207 9.44 -15.84 9.69
C ASP A 207 9.25 -15.58 8.18
N TYR A 208 10.18 -14.82 7.61
CA TYR A 208 10.18 -14.53 6.17
C TYR A 208 10.40 -15.75 5.30
N VAL A 209 11.09 -16.79 5.78
CA VAL A 209 11.29 -18.02 5.02
C VAL A 209 9.96 -18.70 4.74
N SER A 210 9.12 -18.84 5.76
CA SER A 210 7.76 -19.39 5.60
C SER A 210 6.87 -18.48 4.74
N ILE A 211 6.99 -17.15 4.86
CA ILE A 211 6.26 -16.20 4.02
C ILE A 211 6.65 -16.38 2.54
N ILE A 212 7.93 -16.39 2.22
CA ILE A 212 8.41 -16.59 0.84
C ILE A 212 7.96 -17.93 0.28
N GLN A 213 7.99 -19.01 1.10
CA GLN A 213 7.48 -20.31 0.67
C GLN A 213 5.98 -20.25 0.35
N ALA A 214 5.16 -19.65 1.22
CA ALA A 214 3.72 -19.51 0.99
C ALA A 214 3.42 -18.68 -0.28
N LEU A 215 4.21 -17.62 -0.55
CA LEU A 215 4.08 -16.83 -1.77
C LEU A 215 4.40 -17.64 -3.03
N ARG A 216 5.41 -18.52 -2.98
CA ARG A 216 5.70 -19.46 -4.08
C ARG A 216 4.55 -20.44 -4.30
N ASP A 217 3.98 -20.97 -3.21
CA ASP A 217 2.91 -21.96 -3.27
C ASP A 217 1.64 -21.40 -3.93
N VAL A 218 1.34 -20.11 -3.72
CA VAL A 218 0.20 -19.43 -4.36
C VAL A 218 0.57 -18.79 -5.71
N GLU A 219 1.81 -18.96 -6.18
CA GLU A 219 2.35 -18.37 -7.42
C GLU A 219 2.21 -16.83 -7.44
N TYR A 220 2.55 -16.18 -6.32
CA TYR A 220 2.56 -14.72 -6.26
C TYR A 220 3.69 -14.16 -7.13
N GLY A 221 3.33 -13.31 -8.09
CA GLY A 221 4.28 -12.70 -9.04
C GLY A 221 4.41 -11.18 -8.89
N GLY A 222 3.91 -10.61 -7.78
CA GLY A 222 3.99 -9.17 -7.49
C GLY A 222 5.30 -8.77 -6.81
N TYR A 223 5.38 -7.50 -6.43
CA TYR A 223 6.52 -6.95 -5.72
C TYR A 223 6.44 -7.23 -4.21
N LEU A 224 7.61 -7.30 -3.58
CA LEU A 224 7.77 -7.32 -2.13
C LEU A 224 8.20 -5.90 -1.70
N ALA A 225 7.26 -5.08 -1.29
CA ALA A 225 7.54 -3.72 -0.89
C ALA A 225 7.93 -3.67 0.60
N MET A 226 9.03 -2.99 0.92
CA MET A 226 9.48 -2.82 2.30
C MET A 226 8.94 -1.52 2.84
N GLU A 227 7.91 -1.59 3.68
CA GLU A 227 7.36 -0.44 4.38
C GLU A 227 8.00 -0.31 5.76
N ILE A 228 9.25 0.10 5.78
CA ILE A 228 10.07 0.23 6.99
C ILE A 228 10.07 1.65 7.52
N GLY A 229 9.99 1.78 8.84
CA GLY A 229 10.03 3.05 9.56
C GLY A 229 11.41 3.35 10.17
N PHE A 230 11.60 4.60 10.58
CA PHE A 230 12.80 5.06 11.27
C PHE A 230 12.53 5.28 12.75
N ASN A 231 12.43 4.20 13.52
CA ASN A 231 12.13 4.26 14.94
C ASN A 231 13.27 4.85 15.78
N ARG A 232 14.45 5.00 15.21
CA ARG A 232 15.62 5.59 15.85
C ARG A 232 16.08 6.83 15.10
N ARG A 233 16.32 7.92 15.80
CA ARG A 233 16.66 9.23 15.20
C ARG A 233 18.00 9.25 14.44
N ASN A 234 18.86 8.28 14.65
CA ASN A 234 20.23 8.25 14.10
C ASN A 234 20.47 7.07 13.15
N VAL A 235 19.46 6.67 12.40
CA VAL A 235 19.59 5.60 11.41
C VAL A 235 19.81 6.21 10.04
N GLU A 236 20.81 5.70 9.32
CA GLU A 236 21.02 6.06 7.92
C GLU A 236 20.00 5.28 7.06
N PRO A 237 19.11 5.95 6.31
CA PRO A 237 18.09 5.30 5.52
C PRO A 237 18.61 4.26 4.52
N ASP A 238 19.73 4.54 3.85
CA ASP A 238 20.32 3.61 2.88
C ASP A 238 20.82 2.32 3.52
N ASP A 239 21.32 2.38 4.77
CA ASP A 239 21.76 1.18 5.48
C ASP A 239 20.58 0.28 5.84
N MET A 240 19.45 0.87 6.23
CA MET A 240 18.22 0.11 6.49
C MET A 240 17.68 -0.51 5.21
N ALA A 241 17.58 0.28 4.14
CA ALA A 241 17.12 -0.21 2.84
C ALA A 241 18.05 -1.34 2.33
N ARG A 242 19.37 -1.19 2.43
CA ARG A 242 20.34 -2.22 2.03
C ARG A 242 20.18 -3.50 2.86
N ARG A 243 20.06 -3.40 4.16
CA ARG A 243 19.88 -4.57 5.04
C ARG A 243 18.60 -5.33 4.69
N ALA A 244 17.48 -4.64 4.47
CA ALA A 244 16.23 -5.25 4.06
C ALA A 244 16.37 -5.96 2.70
N HIS A 245 16.93 -5.27 1.72
CA HIS A 245 17.21 -5.80 0.39
C HIS A 245 18.08 -7.06 0.44
N ASP A 246 19.25 -6.98 1.07
CA ASP A 246 20.23 -8.07 1.10
C ASP A 246 19.69 -9.30 1.83
N TYR A 247 18.95 -9.09 2.94
CA TYR A 247 18.31 -10.18 3.63
C TYR A 247 17.28 -10.90 2.77
N LEU A 248 16.32 -10.18 2.15
CA LEU A 248 15.30 -10.80 1.32
C LEU A 248 15.92 -11.48 0.09
N ARG A 249 16.89 -10.86 -0.58
CA ARG A 249 17.61 -11.49 -1.69
C ARG A 249 18.32 -12.79 -1.29
N SER A 250 18.69 -12.95 -0.03
CA SER A 250 19.36 -14.17 0.45
C SER A 250 18.40 -15.36 0.64
N ILE A 251 17.08 -15.13 0.69
CA ILE A 251 16.06 -16.16 0.95
C ILE A 251 15.07 -16.37 -0.20
N ILE A 252 15.07 -15.48 -1.20
CA ILE A 252 14.34 -15.62 -2.47
C ILE A 252 15.15 -16.50 -3.42
#